data_ee57c37b4807a9b386772f0b19cda57b
#
_entry.id   ee57c37b4807a9b386772f0b19cda57b
#
_cell.length_a   1.000
_cell.length_b   1.000
_cell.length_c   1.000
_cell.angle_alpha   90.00
_cell.angle_beta   90.00
_cell.angle_gamma   90.00
#
_symmetry.space_group_name_H-M   'P 1'
#
loop_
_entity.id
_entity.type
_entity.pdbx_description
1 polymer ?
#
loop_
_entity_poly.entity_id
_entity_poly.type
_entity_poly.pdbx_seq_one_letter_code
_entity_poly.pdbx_strand_id
1 'polypeptide(L)'
;MRNVTKDTLTAAVAASFGKGENERFRFLIEELVAHLHAYARETRLTPAEWKAAIDFLYAAGQISTDSRNEFILLSDVLGLSSMVDMLQSGKDSTAHSNRGPFHSDEIGRAHV
;
A
#
# COMPACT_ATOMS: atom_id res chain seq x y z
N MET A 1 22.53 0.06 -7.73
CA MET A 1 22.55 1.28 -7.19
C MET A 1 23.75 1.56 -6.40
N ARG A 2 24.88 1.90 -6.95
CA ARG A 2 25.96 2.26 -6.23
C ARG A 2 26.02 3.69 -6.06
N ASN A 3 26.64 4.32 -5.27
CA ASN A 3 26.76 5.77 -5.08
C ASN A 3 25.47 6.45 -4.69
N VAL A 4 24.55 5.70 -4.08
CA VAL A 4 23.27 6.24 -3.69
C VAL A 4 23.24 6.42 -2.19
N THR A 5 22.70 7.52 -1.72
CA THR A 5 22.56 7.77 -0.30
C THR A 5 21.09 7.76 0.04
N LYS A 6 20.79 7.85 1.31
CA LYS A 6 19.37 7.86 1.70
C LYS A 6 18.67 9.09 1.15
N ASP A 7 19.44 10.14 0.80
CA ASP A 7 18.80 11.33 0.26
C ASP A 7 18.52 11.20 -1.22
N THR A 8 19.18 10.31 -1.94
CA THR A 8 18.98 10.17 -3.37
C THR A 8 18.37 8.84 -3.76
N LEU A 9 18.16 7.95 -2.79
CA LEU A 9 17.65 6.62 -3.08
C LEU A 9 16.28 6.64 -3.73
N THR A 10 15.40 7.48 -3.23
CA THR A 10 14.04 7.52 -3.77
C THR A 10 14.05 7.85 -5.25
N ALA A 11 14.81 8.86 -5.63
CA ALA A 11 14.89 9.24 -7.03
C ALA A 11 15.52 8.15 -7.87
N ALA A 12 16.55 7.48 -7.33
CA ALA A 12 17.23 6.43 -8.06
C ALA A 12 16.30 5.24 -8.32
N VAL A 13 15.51 4.86 -7.31
CA VAL A 13 14.60 3.74 -7.47
C VAL A 13 13.48 4.11 -8.44
N ALA A 14 12.92 5.30 -8.30
CA ALA A 14 11.88 5.74 -9.20
C ALA A 14 12.36 5.74 -10.64
N ALA A 15 13.59 6.21 -10.85
CA ALA A 15 14.12 6.26 -12.20
C ALA A 15 14.31 4.88 -12.80
N SER A 16 14.54 3.87 -11.97
CA SER A 16 14.75 2.53 -12.49
C SER A 16 13.49 1.95 -13.12
N PHE A 17 12.31 2.53 -12.82
CA PHE A 17 11.08 2.07 -13.42
C PHE A 17 10.64 3.03 -14.54
N GLY A 18 11.45 3.98 -14.89
CA GLY A 18 11.03 5.04 -15.76
C GLY A 18 11.00 4.74 -17.21
N LYS A 19 11.37 3.55 -17.62
CA LYS A 19 11.39 3.26 -19.00
C LYS A 19 10.25 2.43 -19.45
N GLY A 20 9.21 2.33 -18.72
CA GLY A 20 8.07 1.54 -19.11
C GLY A 20 7.29 2.22 -20.19
N GLU A 21 6.53 1.47 -20.96
CA GLU A 21 5.72 2.03 -21.96
C GLU A 21 4.44 2.58 -21.44
N ASN A 22 3.95 2.11 -20.31
CA ASN A 22 2.69 2.56 -19.74
C ASN A 22 2.97 3.69 -18.78
N GLU A 23 2.63 4.89 -19.19
CA GLU A 23 2.93 6.06 -18.37
C GLU A 23 2.14 6.08 -17.09
N ARG A 24 0.92 5.56 -17.11
CA ARG A 24 0.13 5.50 -15.88
C ARG A 24 0.76 4.56 -14.86
N PHE A 25 1.21 3.40 -15.32
CA PHE A 25 1.86 2.45 -14.44
C PHE A 25 3.14 3.04 -13.85
N ARG A 26 3.92 3.73 -14.69
CA ARG A 26 5.13 4.34 -14.22
C ARG A 26 4.85 5.38 -13.15
N PHE A 27 3.82 6.21 -13.38
CA PHE A 27 3.46 7.21 -12.40
C PHE A 27 3.07 6.55 -11.07
N LEU A 28 2.27 5.49 -11.13
CA LEU A 28 1.85 4.81 -9.91
C LEU A 28 3.03 4.22 -9.14
N ILE A 29 3.99 3.65 -9.85
CA ILE A 29 5.14 3.08 -9.19
C ILE A 29 6.03 4.18 -8.59
N GLU A 30 6.20 5.28 -9.30
CA GLU A 30 7.00 6.37 -8.77
C GLU A 30 6.40 6.92 -7.49
N GLU A 31 5.08 7.07 -7.47
CA GLU A 31 4.41 7.58 -6.28
C GLU A 31 4.49 6.57 -5.14
N LEU A 32 4.35 5.29 -5.45
CA LEU A 32 4.45 4.27 -4.43
C LEU A 32 5.83 4.28 -3.79
N VAL A 33 6.87 4.36 -4.60
CA VAL A 33 8.23 4.38 -4.08
C VAL A 33 8.43 5.59 -3.19
N ALA A 34 7.96 6.75 -3.63
CA ALA A 34 8.12 7.97 -2.84
C ALA A 34 7.45 7.84 -1.48
N HIS A 35 6.24 7.30 -1.46
CA HIS A 35 5.51 7.17 -0.21
C HIS A 35 6.10 6.09 0.69
N LEU A 36 6.59 5.01 0.12
CA LEU A 36 7.22 3.97 0.94
C LEU A 36 8.48 4.48 1.58
N HIS A 37 9.28 5.25 0.83
CA HIS A 37 10.51 5.78 1.39
C HIS A 37 10.21 6.83 2.46
N ALA A 38 9.18 7.65 2.24
CA ALA A 38 8.79 8.62 3.23
C ALA A 38 8.32 7.94 4.50
N TYR A 39 7.55 6.87 4.34
CA TYR A 39 7.08 6.10 5.48
C TYR A 39 8.26 5.56 6.29
N ALA A 40 9.23 4.98 5.61
CA ALA A 40 10.38 4.42 6.31
C ALA A 40 11.17 5.49 7.04
N ARG A 41 11.34 6.66 6.40
CA ARG A 41 12.09 7.74 7.03
C ARG A 41 11.35 8.32 8.21
N GLU A 42 10.06 8.56 8.05
CA GLU A 42 9.29 9.22 9.10
C GLU A 42 9.11 8.35 10.31
N THR A 43 9.00 7.05 10.12
CA THR A 43 8.83 6.14 11.25
C THR A 43 10.16 5.65 11.79
N ARG A 44 11.23 5.88 11.05
CA ARG A 44 12.56 5.37 11.41
C ARG A 44 12.52 3.87 11.53
N LEU A 45 11.92 3.26 10.52
CA LEU A 45 11.72 1.84 10.47
C LEU A 45 13.03 1.09 10.65
N THR A 46 13.06 0.13 11.56
CA THR A 46 14.28 -0.61 11.81
C THR A 46 14.34 -1.87 10.97
N PRO A 47 15.54 -2.44 10.80
CA PRO A 47 15.63 -3.69 10.05
C PRO A 47 14.80 -4.81 10.62
N ALA A 48 14.68 -4.89 11.96
CA ALA A 48 13.87 -5.93 12.56
C ALA A 48 12.39 -5.74 12.25
N GLU A 49 11.94 -4.49 12.28
CA GLU A 49 10.55 -4.21 11.93
C GLU A 49 10.27 -4.48 10.47
N TRP A 50 11.21 -4.11 9.61
CA TRP A 50 11.10 -4.38 8.20
C TRP A 50 11.00 -5.89 7.95
N LYS A 51 11.84 -6.66 8.61
CA LYS A 51 11.85 -8.10 8.43
C LYS A 51 10.52 -8.71 8.88
N ALA A 52 9.98 -8.19 9.99
CA ALA A 52 8.70 -8.69 10.47
C ALA A 52 7.60 -8.45 9.44
N ALA A 53 7.62 -7.28 8.79
CA ALA A 53 6.62 -6.99 7.77
C ALA A 53 6.78 -7.90 6.56
N ILE A 54 8.01 -8.14 6.15
CA ILE A 54 8.27 -9.03 5.02
C ILE A 54 7.80 -10.44 5.35
N ASP A 55 8.08 -10.91 6.56
CA ASP A 55 7.66 -12.24 6.98
C ASP A 55 6.15 -12.36 6.99
N PHE A 56 5.47 -11.30 7.41
CA PHE A 56 4.02 -11.29 7.41
C PHE A 56 3.48 -11.41 5.98
N LEU A 57 4.06 -10.65 5.06
CA LEU A 57 3.61 -10.71 3.67
C LEU A 57 3.87 -12.07 3.07
N TYR A 58 5.00 -12.65 3.39
CA TYR A 58 5.32 -13.97 2.88
C TYR A 58 4.30 -15.00 3.39
N ALA A 59 3.97 -14.94 4.67
CA ALA A 59 3.00 -15.85 5.24
C ALA A 59 1.63 -15.65 4.62
N ALA A 60 1.25 -14.39 4.37
CA ALA A 60 -0.03 -14.11 3.75
C ALA A 60 -0.10 -14.71 2.35
N GLY A 61 1.02 -14.65 1.62
CA GLY A 61 1.06 -15.25 0.31
C GLY A 61 0.97 -16.76 0.36
N GLN A 62 1.60 -17.36 1.38
CA GLN A 62 1.60 -18.81 1.49
C GLN A 62 0.22 -19.39 1.75
N ILE A 63 -0.62 -18.68 2.47
CA ILE A 63 -1.94 -19.21 2.77
C ILE A 63 -3.02 -18.72 1.82
N SER A 64 -2.66 -17.92 0.83
CA SER A 64 -3.63 -17.47 -0.15
C SER A 64 -3.91 -18.56 -1.16
N THR A 65 -5.16 -18.63 -1.63
CA THR A 65 -5.55 -19.57 -2.66
C THR A 65 -6.37 -18.83 -3.70
N ASP A 66 -6.79 -19.52 -4.73
CA ASP A 66 -7.60 -18.89 -5.76
C ASP A 66 -8.87 -18.31 -5.21
N SER A 67 -9.44 -18.90 -4.18
CA SER A 67 -10.68 -18.41 -3.64
C SER A 67 -10.47 -17.60 -2.36
N ARG A 68 -9.24 -17.44 -1.92
CA ARG A 68 -9.02 -16.72 -0.69
C ARG A 68 -7.72 -15.97 -0.81
N ASN A 69 -7.81 -14.72 -1.15
CA ASN A 69 -6.64 -13.87 -1.34
C ASN A 69 -6.41 -13.03 -0.10
N GLU A 70 -5.38 -13.38 0.66
CA GLU A 70 -5.11 -12.69 1.91
C GLU A 70 -4.65 -11.25 1.68
N PHE A 71 -4.15 -10.94 0.50
CA PHE A 71 -3.73 -9.57 0.24
C PHE A 71 -4.94 -8.66 0.05
N ILE A 72 -6.04 -9.20 -0.46
CA ILE A 72 -7.27 -8.41 -0.54
C ILE A 72 -7.78 -8.13 0.86
N LEU A 73 -7.70 -9.12 1.74
CA LEU A 73 -8.11 -8.92 3.11
C LEU A 73 -7.22 -7.86 3.78
N LEU A 74 -5.94 -7.92 3.52
CA LEU A 74 -5.02 -6.94 4.08
C LEU A 74 -5.39 -5.54 3.58
N SER A 75 -5.67 -5.40 2.29
CA SER A 75 -6.10 -4.13 1.74
C SER A 75 -7.36 -3.62 2.42
N ASP A 76 -8.31 -4.53 2.70
CA ASP A 76 -9.54 -4.14 3.36
C ASP A 76 -9.25 -3.64 4.79
N VAL A 77 -8.43 -4.36 5.51
CA VAL A 77 -8.12 -4.00 6.88
C VAL A 77 -7.39 -2.66 6.95
N LEU A 78 -6.52 -2.40 6.00
CA LEU A 78 -5.78 -1.15 5.98
C LEU A 78 -6.58 0.00 5.39
N GLY A 79 -7.78 -0.27 4.91
CA GLY A 79 -8.63 0.79 4.38
C GLY A 79 -8.32 1.17 2.95
N LEU A 80 -7.43 0.48 2.29
CA LEU A 80 -7.07 0.84 0.92
C LEU A 80 -8.22 0.56 -0.03
N SER A 81 -8.88 -0.57 0.13
CA SER A 81 -10.02 -0.91 -0.71
C SER A 81 -11.11 0.14 -0.60
N SER A 82 -11.39 0.59 0.62
CA SER A 82 -12.41 1.61 0.84
C SER A 82 -12.01 2.93 0.22
N MET A 83 -10.75 3.29 0.36
CA MET A 83 -10.27 4.55 -0.20
C MET A 83 -10.40 4.55 -1.72
N VAL A 84 -10.01 3.46 -2.37
CA VAL A 84 -10.11 3.37 -3.82
C VAL A 84 -11.55 3.49 -4.26
N ASP A 85 -12.45 2.85 -3.52
CA ASP A 85 -13.87 2.89 -3.85
C ASP A 85 -14.42 4.30 -3.73
N MET A 86 -14.06 5.01 -2.68
CA MET A 86 -14.51 6.38 -2.50
C MET A 86 -13.99 7.31 -3.58
N LEU A 87 -12.74 7.13 -3.96
CA LEU A 87 -12.18 7.96 -5.00
C LEU A 87 -12.87 7.72 -6.34
N GLN A 88 -13.23 6.47 -6.59
CA GLN A 88 -13.86 6.15 -7.85
C GLN A 88 -15.26 6.69 -7.93
N SER A 89 -15.98 6.69 -6.83
CA SER A 89 -17.36 7.15 -6.85
C SER A 89 -17.46 8.65 -6.84
N GLY A 90 -16.42 9.34 -6.49
CA GLY A 90 -16.46 10.79 -6.42
C GLY A 90 -17.17 11.29 -5.23
N LYS A 91 -17.61 10.45 -4.29
CA LYS A 91 -18.30 10.91 -3.16
C LYS A 91 -17.65 10.45 -1.98
N ASP A 92 -17.89 11.10 -0.93
CA ASP A 92 -17.32 10.79 0.22
C ASP A 92 -17.81 9.75 0.88
N SER A 93 -18.82 9.33 0.87
CA SER A 93 -19.16 8.48 1.78
C SER A 93 -20.27 7.72 1.75
N THR A 94 -21.30 8.24 1.64
CA THR A 94 -22.51 7.55 1.85
C THR A 94 -22.68 6.41 0.95
N ALA A 95 -22.13 6.49 -0.19
CA ALA A 95 -22.36 5.46 -1.14
C ALA A 95 -21.81 4.15 -0.74
N HIS A 96 -20.98 4.14 0.24
CA HIS A 96 -20.35 2.95 0.55
C HIS A 96 -20.88 2.23 1.70
N SER A 97 -21.90 2.71 2.21
CA SER A 97 -22.47 2.09 3.36
C SER A 97 -22.85 0.68 3.08
N ASN A 98 -23.17 0.38 1.89
CA ASN A 98 -23.64 -0.93 1.64
C ASN A 98 -22.54 -1.93 1.55
N ARG A 99 -21.31 -1.50 1.56
CA ARG A 99 -20.36 -2.46 1.52
C ARG A 99 -20.09 -2.94 2.82
N GLY A 100 -20.44 -2.55 3.63
CA GLY A 100 -20.26 -2.85 4.65
C GLY A 100 -20.01 -3.28 5.41
N PRO A 101 -20.12 -3.66 5.85
CA PRO A 101 -20.11 -4.09 6.70
C PRO A 101 -18.93 -4.00 7.35
N PHE A 102 -18.35 -3.84 7.33
CA PHE A 102 -17.29 -3.77 7.88
C PHE A 102 -16.95 -2.61 8.44
N HIS A 103 -17.27 -2.45 8.45
CA HIS A 103 -17.27 -1.71 8.77
C HIS A 103 -17.38 -1.14 9.25
N SER A 104 -17.28 -1.00 9.26
CA SER A 104 -17.43 -0.46 9.58
C SER A 104 -17.52 0.19 10.25
N ASP A 105 -17.37 0.54 10.04
CA ASP A 105 -17.36 1.36 10.62
C ASP A 105 -17.01 1.26 11.91
N GLU A 106 -17.06 0.65 12.32
CA GLU A 106 -16.78 0.44 13.43
C GLU A 106 -15.55 -0.04 13.57
N ILE A 107 -15.03 -0.41 13.13
CA ILE A 107 -13.90 -0.93 13.19
C ILE A 107 -12.99 -0.07 12.94
N GLY A 108 -13.06 0.31 12.52
CA GLY A 108 -12.37 1.04 12.14
C GLY A 108 -12.33 2.16 12.59
N ARG A 109 -12.74 2.42 13.04
CA ARG A 109 -12.76 3.44 13.30
C ARG A 109 -12.16 3.68 14.22
N ALA A 110 -11.74 3.40 14.44
CA ALA A 110 -11.17 3.61 15.01
C ALA A 110 -10.15 3.59 14.80
N HIS A 111 -9.84 3.58 14.21
CA HIS A 111 -9.17 3.56 13.73
C HIS A 111 -8.69 3.91 13.31
N VAL A 112 -8.44 3.94 13.35
CA VAL A 112 -8.23 4.26 12.80
C VAL A 112 -8.15 4.55 12.61
#